data_38f58d46c8a4f37a2b506a584bbff979
#
_entry.id   38f58d46c8a4f37a2b506a584bbff979
#
_cell.length_a   1.000
_cell.length_b   1.000
_cell.length_c   1.000
_cell.angle_alpha   90.00
_cell.angle_beta   90.00
_cell.angle_gamma   90.00
#
_symmetry.space_group_name_H-M   'P 1'
#
loop_
_entity.id
_entity.type
_entity.pdbx_description
1 polymer ?
#
loop_
_entity_poly.entity_id
_entity_poly.type
_entity_poly.pdbx_seq_one_letter_code
_entity_poly.pdbx_strand_id
1 'polypeptide(L)'
;LVLLCTFTATYADTICIGYHANNSTDTVDTVLEKNVTVTHSVNLLEDSHNGKLCLIKGIAPLQLGNCSVAGWILGNPECEVLISKESWSYIVETPNPENGTCYPGYFADYEELREQLSSVSSFERFEIFPKESSWPNHTVTGVSASCSHNGKSSFYRNLLWLTGKNGLYPNLSKSYANNKEKEVLVLWGVHHPPNIGDQKALYHTENAYVSVVSSHYSRRFTPEIAKRPKVRDQEGRINYYWTLLEPGDTIIFEANGNLIAPRFAFALSRGFGSGIITSNAPMDECDAKCQTPQGAINSSLPFQNVHPVTIGECPKYVRSAKLRMATGLRNIPSIQSRGLFGAIAGFIEGGWTGMVDGWYGYHHQNEQ
;
A
#
# COMPACT_ATOMS: atom_id res chain seq x y z
N LEU A 1 23.21 18.10 36.42
CA LEU A 1 24.16 18.15 37.56
C LEU A 1 24.99 19.39 37.39
N VAL A 2 24.69 20.40 38.21
CA VAL A 2 25.41 21.65 38.18
C VAL A 2 26.39 21.58 39.33
N LEU A 3 27.60 21.16 39.03
CA LEU A 3 28.64 21.37 40.00
C LEU A 3 29.71 22.26 39.40
N LEU A 4 29.68 23.42 39.89
CA LEU A 4 30.54 24.51 39.58
C LEU A 4 31.90 24.29 40.24
N CYS A 5 32.84 25.13 39.96
CA CYS A 5 34.10 25.12 40.65
C CYS A 5 33.90 25.49 42.11
N THR A 6 34.49 24.72 43.03
CA THR A 6 34.44 24.98 44.46
C THR A 6 35.76 25.58 44.96
N PHE A 7 35.66 26.59 45.80
CA PHE A 7 36.80 27.20 46.46
C PHE A 7 36.99 26.62 47.83
N THR A 8 38.19 26.19 48.15
CA THR A 8 38.52 25.76 49.51
C THR A 8 39.14 26.92 50.30
N ALA A 9 38.71 27.07 51.54
CA ALA A 9 38.84 28.33 52.29
C ALA A 9 40.23 28.69 52.80
N THR A 10 41.24 27.83 52.75
CA THR A 10 42.54 28.10 53.36
C THR A 10 43.70 28.36 52.44
N TYR A 11 43.60 28.00 51.18
CA TYR A 11 44.69 28.19 50.17
C TYR A 11 44.17 28.43 48.79
N ALA A 12 43.21 29.20 48.54
CA ALA A 12 42.68 29.53 47.21
C ALA A 12 42.79 28.38 46.13
N ASP A 13 42.58 27.10 46.57
CA ASP A 13 42.57 25.97 45.68
C ASP A 13 41.24 25.94 44.94
N THR A 14 41.33 25.77 43.63
CA THR A 14 40.18 25.73 42.78
C THR A 14 40.08 24.36 42.12
N ILE A 15 38.99 23.69 42.28
CA ILE A 15 38.67 22.43 41.59
C ILE A 15 37.56 22.70 40.57
N CYS A 16 37.88 22.44 39.35
CA CYS A 16 36.90 22.57 38.26
C CYS A 16 36.59 21.22 37.62
N ILE A 17 35.34 21.02 37.28
CA ILE A 17 34.90 19.85 36.54
C ILE A 17 34.61 20.27 35.13
N GLY A 18 35.13 19.51 34.20
CA GLY A 18 34.92 19.76 32.79
C GLY A 18 34.64 18.46 32.04
N TYR A 19 34.32 18.57 30.80
CA TYR A 19 34.09 17.46 29.92
C TYR A 19 34.93 17.52 28.67
N HIS A 20 35.14 16.37 28.05
CA HIS A 20 35.89 16.27 26.81
C HIS A 20 35.15 17.02 25.70
N ALA A 21 35.88 17.95 25.03
CA ALA A 21 35.44 18.56 23.79
C ALA A 21 36.35 18.07 22.67
N ASN A 22 35.82 17.49 21.64
CA ASN A 22 36.56 17.12 20.45
C ASN A 22 36.45 18.23 19.40
N ASN A 23 37.31 18.16 18.39
CA ASN A 23 37.31 19.12 17.26
C ASN A 23 36.28 18.71 16.19
N SER A 24 35.39 17.76 16.47
CA SER A 24 34.37 17.35 15.54
C SER A 24 33.38 18.49 15.32
N THR A 25 33.17 18.83 14.04
CA THR A 25 32.18 19.83 13.63
C THR A 25 30.91 19.16 13.11
N ASP A 26 30.77 17.84 13.31
CA ASP A 26 29.60 17.10 12.83
C ASP A 26 28.34 17.56 13.54
N THR A 27 27.43 18.10 12.76
CA THR A 27 26.12 18.51 13.21
C THR A 27 25.14 17.42 12.81
N VAL A 28 24.37 16.95 13.76
CA VAL A 28 23.42 15.86 13.54
C VAL A 28 22.03 16.25 14.03
N ASP A 29 21.02 15.61 13.43
CA ASP A 29 19.65 15.67 13.93
C ASP A 29 19.45 14.51 14.91
N THR A 30 18.97 14.83 16.11
CA THR A 30 18.55 13.83 17.08
C THR A 30 17.05 13.70 17.08
N VAL A 31 16.52 12.73 17.81
CA VAL A 31 15.06 12.55 17.95
C VAL A 31 14.39 13.77 18.58
N LEU A 32 15.11 14.47 19.48
CA LEU A 32 14.58 15.61 20.24
C LEU A 32 14.92 16.96 19.61
N GLU A 33 16.08 17.08 18.98
CA GLU A 33 16.61 18.36 18.49
C GLU A 33 17.25 18.20 17.12
N LYS A 34 17.22 19.27 16.30
CA LYS A 34 17.89 19.35 15.00
C LYS A 34 19.16 20.20 15.10
N ASN A 35 20.11 19.91 14.22
CA ASN A 35 21.36 20.65 14.12
C ASN A 35 22.13 20.75 15.43
N VAL A 36 22.30 19.61 16.08
CA VAL A 36 23.04 19.52 17.35
C VAL A 36 24.43 19.00 17.10
N THR A 37 25.43 19.65 17.66
CA THR A 37 26.81 19.18 17.64
C THR A 37 27.07 18.35 18.89
N VAL A 38 27.44 17.08 18.70
CA VAL A 38 27.70 16.15 19.81
C VAL A 38 29.06 15.50 19.63
N THR A 39 29.64 15.05 20.74
CA THR A 39 30.94 14.40 20.73
C THR A 39 30.87 12.97 20.18
N HIS A 40 29.81 12.26 20.52
CA HIS A 40 29.59 10.87 20.13
C HIS A 40 28.12 10.66 19.80
N SER A 41 27.87 9.88 18.77
CA SER A 41 26.50 9.54 18.37
C SER A 41 26.51 8.21 17.63
N VAL A 42 25.35 7.54 17.62
CA VAL A 42 25.13 6.35 16.83
C VAL A 42 24.04 6.63 15.80
N ASN A 43 24.21 6.07 14.63
CA ASN A 43 23.25 6.24 13.55
C ASN A 43 21.95 5.48 13.88
N LEU A 44 20.82 6.14 13.70
CA LEU A 44 19.49 5.56 13.87
C LEU A 44 18.76 5.40 12.54
N LEU A 45 19.31 5.97 11.46
CA LEU A 45 18.62 6.09 10.19
C LEU A 45 19.24 5.18 9.14
N GLU A 46 18.40 4.33 8.53
CA GLU A 46 18.77 3.57 7.36
C GLU A 46 18.35 4.35 6.11
N ASP A 47 19.30 4.63 5.24
CA ASP A 47 19.09 5.39 3.99
C ASP A 47 19.36 4.56 2.74
N SER A 48 19.74 3.31 2.89
CA SER A 48 20.09 2.43 1.76
C SER A 48 19.05 1.33 1.55
N HIS A 49 18.97 0.86 0.33
CA HIS A 49 18.15 -0.27 -0.08
C HIS A 49 18.86 -1.01 -1.23
N ASN A 50 18.42 -2.21 -1.56
CA ASN A 50 19.05 -3.01 -2.59
C ASN A 50 18.54 -2.74 -4.03
N GLY A 51 17.51 -1.90 -4.19
CA GLY A 51 16.92 -1.61 -5.50
C GLY A 51 16.12 -2.74 -6.12
N LYS A 52 15.76 -3.77 -5.36
CA LYS A 52 15.10 -4.98 -5.86
C LYS A 52 13.85 -5.31 -5.07
N LEU A 53 12.94 -6.03 -5.72
CA LEU A 53 11.80 -6.66 -5.05
C LEU A 53 12.23 -8.04 -4.58
N CYS A 54 12.07 -8.31 -3.29
CA CYS A 54 12.50 -9.56 -2.68
C CYS A 54 11.31 -10.41 -2.24
N LEU A 55 11.58 -11.67 -1.92
CA LEU A 55 10.64 -12.53 -1.21
C LEU A 55 10.49 -12.03 0.23
N ILE A 56 9.32 -12.24 0.83
CA ILE A 56 9.12 -12.04 2.27
C ILE A 56 8.74 -13.38 2.87
N LYS A 57 9.49 -13.83 3.87
CA LYS A 57 9.33 -15.15 4.50
C LYS A 57 9.33 -16.28 3.46
N GLY A 58 10.16 -16.16 2.44
CA GLY A 58 10.25 -17.12 1.35
C GLY A 58 9.11 -17.11 0.35
N ILE A 59 8.16 -16.18 0.47
CA ILE A 59 6.98 -16.07 -0.39
C ILE A 59 7.16 -14.95 -1.39
N ALA A 60 6.93 -15.24 -2.67
CA ALA A 60 7.05 -14.28 -3.74
C ALA A 60 5.90 -13.26 -3.74
N PRO A 61 6.13 -12.05 -4.20
CA PRO A 61 5.04 -11.10 -4.44
C PRO A 61 4.20 -11.49 -5.64
N LEU A 62 2.97 -11.01 -5.67
CA LEU A 62 2.13 -11.04 -6.87
C LEU A 62 2.47 -9.84 -7.73
N GLN A 63 3.16 -10.09 -8.84
CA GLN A 63 3.47 -9.05 -9.82
C GLN A 63 2.34 -8.97 -10.85
N LEU A 64 1.64 -7.83 -10.86
CA LEU A 64 0.51 -7.63 -11.78
C LEU A 64 0.97 -7.38 -13.23
N GLY A 65 2.25 -7.11 -13.47
CA GLY A 65 2.77 -6.84 -14.80
C GLY A 65 2.11 -5.59 -15.40
N ASN A 66 1.54 -5.72 -16.60
CA ASN A 66 0.83 -4.63 -17.25
C ASN A 66 -0.61 -4.44 -16.74
N CYS A 67 -1.04 -5.24 -15.78
CA CYS A 67 -2.40 -5.19 -15.25
C CYS A 67 -2.52 -4.29 -14.05
N SER A 68 -3.64 -3.57 -13.96
CA SER A 68 -4.03 -2.88 -12.74
C SER A 68 -4.70 -3.85 -11.77
N VAL A 69 -4.95 -3.41 -10.56
CA VAL A 69 -5.76 -4.17 -9.60
C VAL A 69 -7.16 -4.46 -10.19
N ALA A 70 -7.75 -3.48 -10.88
CA ALA A 70 -9.04 -3.67 -11.55
C ALA A 70 -8.97 -4.76 -12.62
N GLY A 71 -7.95 -4.72 -13.47
CA GLY A 71 -7.77 -5.73 -14.51
C GLY A 71 -7.55 -7.12 -13.96
N TRP A 72 -6.82 -7.21 -12.87
CA TRP A 72 -6.58 -8.47 -12.18
C TRP A 72 -7.86 -9.03 -11.55
N ILE A 73 -8.57 -8.23 -10.78
CA ILE A 73 -9.74 -8.72 -10.02
C ILE A 73 -10.98 -8.95 -10.91
N LEU A 74 -11.13 -8.18 -11.97
CA LEU A 74 -12.20 -8.40 -12.95
C LEU A 74 -11.89 -9.53 -13.92
N GLY A 75 -10.64 -9.89 -14.07
CA GLY A 75 -10.21 -10.91 -15.01
C GLY A 75 -10.13 -10.39 -16.44
N ASN A 76 -9.52 -9.21 -16.65
CA ASN A 76 -9.22 -8.72 -17.98
C ASN A 76 -8.53 -9.83 -18.77
N PRO A 77 -8.94 -10.13 -20.02
CA PRO A 77 -8.34 -11.22 -20.81
C PRO A 77 -6.82 -11.12 -20.95
N GLU A 78 -6.27 -9.90 -21.00
CA GLU A 78 -4.82 -9.67 -21.06
C GLU A 78 -4.11 -9.98 -19.74
N CYS A 79 -4.86 -10.21 -18.67
CA CYS A 79 -4.34 -10.55 -17.34
C CYS A 79 -4.52 -12.03 -17.00
N GLU A 80 -4.74 -12.88 -18.00
CA GLU A 80 -5.08 -14.29 -17.81
C GLU A 80 -4.02 -15.07 -17.03
N VAL A 81 -2.76 -14.71 -17.16
CA VAL A 81 -1.65 -15.35 -16.42
C VAL A 81 -1.76 -15.20 -14.92
N LEU A 82 -2.53 -14.23 -14.43
CA LEU A 82 -2.70 -13.98 -13.00
C LEU A 82 -3.75 -14.90 -12.35
N ILE A 83 -4.58 -15.58 -13.15
CA ILE A 83 -5.70 -16.40 -12.66
C ILE A 83 -5.20 -17.57 -11.80
N SER A 84 -4.06 -18.16 -12.15
CA SER A 84 -3.48 -19.29 -11.42
C SER A 84 -2.81 -18.92 -10.11
N LYS A 85 -2.63 -17.62 -9.85
CA LYS A 85 -1.92 -17.14 -8.66
C LYS A 85 -2.91 -16.83 -7.55
N GLU A 86 -2.86 -17.61 -6.49
CA GLU A 86 -3.82 -17.53 -5.39
C GLU A 86 -3.23 -17.07 -4.06
N SER A 87 -1.89 -16.98 -3.97
CA SER A 87 -1.21 -16.53 -2.75
C SER A 87 0.00 -15.67 -3.09
N TRP A 88 0.33 -14.76 -2.19
CA TRP A 88 1.45 -13.82 -2.35
C TRP A 88 1.84 -13.23 -0.99
N SER A 89 3.04 -12.68 -0.90
CA SER A 89 3.47 -11.92 0.27
C SER A 89 3.04 -10.46 0.21
N TYR A 90 3.03 -9.88 -0.97
CA TYR A 90 2.54 -8.52 -1.24
C TYR A 90 2.21 -8.42 -2.73
N ILE A 91 1.56 -7.34 -3.13
CA ILE A 91 1.13 -7.11 -4.51
C ILE A 91 1.94 -5.96 -5.09
N VAL A 92 2.43 -6.13 -6.32
CA VAL A 92 3.20 -5.11 -7.03
C VAL A 92 2.45 -4.70 -8.28
N GLU A 93 2.13 -3.41 -8.38
CA GLU A 93 1.52 -2.77 -9.55
C GLU A 93 2.53 -1.80 -10.16
N THR A 94 2.63 -1.73 -11.47
CA THR A 94 3.44 -0.71 -12.15
C THR A 94 2.76 0.66 -12.06
N PRO A 95 3.51 1.78 -12.20
CA PRO A 95 2.90 3.12 -12.07
C PRO A 95 1.78 3.43 -13.07
N ASN A 96 1.88 2.92 -14.30
CA ASN A 96 0.91 3.19 -15.35
C ASN A 96 0.50 1.88 -16.02
N PRO A 97 -0.32 1.06 -15.35
CA PRO A 97 -0.76 -0.21 -15.93
C PRO A 97 -1.68 0.02 -17.13
N GLU A 98 -1.47 -0.76 -18.19
CA GLU A 98 -2.23 -0.63 -19.44
C GLU A 98 -3.55 -1.40 -19.42
N ASN A 99 -3.60 -2.53 -18.71
CA ASN A 99 -4.71 -3.46 -18.74
C ASN A 99 -5.54 -3.36 -17.46
N GLY A 100 -6.56 -2.55 -17.50
CA GLY A 100 -7.50 -2.37 -16.41
C GLY A 100 -8.92 -2.73 -16.83
N THR A 101 -9.83 -1.76 -16.72
CA THR A 101 -11.18 -1.91 -17.24
C THR A 101 -11.16 -1.79 -18.75
N CYS A 102 -11.20 -2.92 -19.45
CA CYS A 102 -11.17 -2.93 -20.93
C CYS A 102 -12.49 -2.43 -21.53
N TYR A 103 -13.63 -2.63 -20.87
CA TYR A 103 -14.85 -1.92 -21.23
C TYR A 103 -14.94 -0.68 -20.34
N PRO A 104 -15.03 0.52 -20.93
CA PRO A 104 -14.93 1.74 -20.14
C PRO A 104 -16.11 1.90 -19.19
N GLY A 105 -15.86 2.50 -18.06
CA GLY A 105 -16.85 2.76 -17.04
C GLY A 105 -16.23 3.10 -15.70
N TYR A 106 -17.09 3.47 -14.75
CA TYR A 106 -16.69 3.85 -13.41
C TYR A 106 -16.60 2.62 -12.50
N PHE A 107 -15.49 2.52 -11.78
CA PHE A 107 -15.32 1.48 -10.77
C PHE A 107 -15.62 2.08 -9.39
N ALA A 108 -16.77 1.69 -8.85
CA ALA A 108 -17.25 2.25 -7.57
C ALA A 108 -16.37 1.79 -6.41
N ASP A 109 -16.02 2.72 -5.53
CA ASP A 109 -15.23 2.48 -4.32
C ASP A 109 -13.93 1.73 -4.60
N TYR A 110 -13.27 2.08 -5.70
CA TYR A 110 -12.07 1.38 -6.15
C TYR A 110 -10.92 1.49 -5.14
N GLU A 111 -10.69 2.67 -4.61
CA GLU A 111 -9.62 2.86 -3.61
C GLU A 111 -9.90 2.07 -2.33
N GLU A 112 -11.17 1.95 -1.93
CA GLU A 112 -11.57 1.12 -0.81
C GLU A 112 -11.32 -0.37 -1.07
N LEU A 113 -11.61 -0.85 -2.29
CA LEU A 113 -11.28 -2.22 -2.68
C LEU A 113 -9.78 -2.48 -2.64
N ARG A 114 -8.98 -1.55 -3.13
CA ARG A 114 -7.51 -1.65 -3.03
C ARG A 114 -7.06 -1.76 -1.58
N GLU A 115 -7.63 -0.96 -0.70
CA GLU A 115 -7.34 -1.00 0.73
C GLU A 115 -7.71 -2.37 1.34
N GLN A 116 -8.88 -2.90 1.00
CA GLN A 116 -9.29 -4.23 1.45
C GLN A 116 -8.34 -5.32 0.96
N LEU A 117 -7.96 -5.28 -0.31
CA LEU A 117 -7.04 -6.26 -0.89
C LEU A 117 -5.62 -6.14 -0.35
N SER A 118 -5.23 -4.99 0.16
CA SER A 118 -3.91 -4.80 0.75
C SER A 118 -3.67 -5.67 1.98
N SER A 119 -4.72 -6.07 2.67
CA SER A 119 -4.64 -6.96 3.84
C SER A 119 -4.88 -8.44 3.51
N VAL A 120 -5.06 -8.76 2.24
CA VAL A 120 -5.30 -10.14 1.77
C VAL A 120 -3.97 -10.76 1.35
N SER A 121 -3.66 -11.96 1.83
CA SER A 121 -2.45 -12.70 1.48
C SER A 121 -2.72 -13.87 0.54
N SER A 122 -3.95 -14.32 0.46
CA SER A 122 -4.37 -15.38 -0.46
C SER A 122 -5.87 -15.33 -0.67
N PHE A 123 -6.34 -15.96 -1.74
CA PHE A 123 -7.76 -16.17 -1.95
C PHE A 123 -8.01 -17.49 -2.68
N GLU A 124 -9.23 -17.99 -2.56
CA GLU A 124 -9.76 -19.07 -3.38
C GLU A 124 -10.68 -18.45 -4.42
N ARG A 125 -10.33 -18.56 -5.70
CA ARG A 125 -11.20 -18.17 -6.79
C ARG A 125 -12.14 -19.34 -7.09
N PHE A 126 -13.44 -19.13 -7.01
CA PHE A 126 -14.44 -20.17 -7.26
C PHE A 126 -15.56 -19.64 -8.13
N GLU A 127 -16.21 -20.54 -8.84
CA GLU A 127 -17.31 -20.20 -9.73
C GLU A 127 -18.61 -20.07 -8.92
N ILE A 128 -19.00 -18.82 -8.63
CA ILE A 128 -20.19 -18.52 -7.82
C ILE A 128 -21.47 -18.84 -8.58
N PHE A 129 -21.51 -18.46 -9.87
CA PHE A 129 -22.61 -18.78 -10.77
C PHE A 129 -22.05 -19.40 -12.04
N PRO A 130 -22.02 -20.74 -12.14
CA PRO A 130 -21.48 -21.41 -13.32
C PRO A 130 -22.18 -20.98 -14.60
N LYS A 131 -21.38 -20.67 -15.62
CA LYS A 131 -21.85 -20.18 -16.91
C LYS A 131 -22.80 -21.13 -17.59
N GLU A 132 -22.52 -22.41 -17.56
CA GLU A 132 -23.24 -23.43 -18.31
C GLU A 132 -24.60 -23.78 -17.71
N SER A 133 -24.79 -23.58 -16.43
CA SER A 133 -25.97 -24.05 -15.71
C SER A 133 -26.83 -22.99 -15.03
N SER A 134 -26.27 -21.79 -14.82
CA SER A 134 -26.96 -20.77 -14.03
C SER A 134 -28.01 -19.98 -14.83
N TRP A 135 -27.81 -19.86 -16.13
CA TRP A 135 -28.55 -18.93 -16.96
C TRP A 135 -29.18 -19.61 -18.18
N PRO A 136 -30.10 -20.57 -17.99
CA PRO A 136 -30.66 -21.34 -19.12
C PRO A 136 -31.55 -20.51 -20.06
N ASN A 137 -32.10 -19.41 -19.55
CA ASN A 137 -33.03 -18.56 -20.31
C ASN A 137 -32.43 -17.25 -20.79
N HIS A 138 -31.11 -17.11 -20.70
CA HIS A 138 -30.38 -15.92 -21.12
C HIS A 138 -29.20 -16.29 -21.99
N THR A 139 -28.79 -15.35 -22.87
CA THR A 139 -27.58 -15.51 -23.65
C THR A 139 -26.36 -15.12 -22.79
N VAL A 140 -25.36 -15.98 -22.75
CA VAL A 140 -24.16 -15.82 -21.88
C VAL A 140 -22.89 -15.60 -22.70
N THR A 141 -23.00 -15.34 -23.99
CA THR A 141 -21.88 -15.22 -24.92
C THR A 141 -21.49 -13.76 -25.22
N GLY A 142 -21.96 -12.82 -24.42
CA GLY A 142 -21.64 -11.41 -24.60
C GLY A 142 -20.15 -11.13 -24.57
N VAL A 143 -19.67 -10.46 -25.60
CA VAL A 143 -18.25 -10.08 -25.76
C VAL A 143 -18.16 -8.67 -26.31
N SER A 144 -16.98 -8.07 -26.21
CA SER A 144 -16.69 -6.76 -26.77
C SER A 144 -15.33 -6.74 -27.45
N ALA A 145 -15.23 -6.00 -28.53
CA ALA A 145 -13.97 -5.77 -29.22
C ALA A 145 -12.99 -4.96 -28.35
N SER A 146 -13.48 -4.15 -27.42
CA SER A 146 -12.63 -3.39 -26.48
C SER A 146 -11.93 -4.29 -25.48
N CYS A 147 -12.44 -5.50 -25.24
CA CYS A 147 -11.83 -6.52 -24.40
C CYS A 147 -11.22 -7.66 -25.23
N SER A 148 -10.66 -7.33 -26.39
CA SER A 148 -10.09 -8.33 -27.27
C SER A 148 -8.90 -9.06 -26.64
N HIS A 149 -8.77 -10.33 -27.00
CA HIS A 149 -7.63 -11.17 -26.63
C HIS A 149 -7.20 -11.97 -27.87
N ASN A 150 -5.93 -11.88 -28.23
CA ASN A 150 -5.39 -12.50 -29.45
C ASN A 150 -6.18 -12.15 -30.71
N GLY A 151 -6.61 -10.89 -30.85
CA GLY A 151 -7.34 -10.39 -32.01
C GLY A 151 -8.81 -10.76 -32.05
N LYS A 152 -9.33 -11.46 -31.05
CA LYS A 152 -10.75 -11.84 -30.96
C LYS A 152 -11.45 -11.06 -29.86
N SER A 153 -12.70 -10.66 -30.10
CA SER A 153 -13.53 -10.07 -29.06
C SER A 153 -13.70 -11.06 -27.89
N SER A 154 -13.61 -10.54 -26.69
CA SER A 154 -13.69 -11.32 -25.46
C SER A 154 -14.40 -10.51 -24.37
N PHE A 155 -14.39 -11.01 -23.17
CA PHE A 155 -14.92 -10.31 -22.01
C PHE A 155 -14.13 -10.70 -20.76
N TYR A 156 -14.42 -10.05 -19.63
CA TYR A 156 -13.79 -10.37 -18.36
C TYR A 156 -14.00 -11.82 -17.96
N ARG A 157 -12.95 -12.48 -17.51
CA ARG A 157 -13.02 -13.90 -17.10
C ARG A 157 -13.88 -14.13 -15.85
N ASN A 158 -14.04 -13.13 -15.01
CA ASN A 158 -14.77 -13.26 -13.75
C ASN A 158 -16.22 -12.75 -13.80
N LEU A 159 -16.63 -12.19 -14.93
CA LEU A 159 -17.96 -11.65 -15.16
C LEU A 159 -18.63 -12.31 -16.38
N LEU A 160 -19.96 -12.22 -16.43
CA LEU A 160 -20.74 -12.63 -17.57
C LEU A 160 -21.66 -11.51 -18.03
N TRP A 161 -21.65 -11.24 -19.33
CA TRP A 161 -22.58 -10.30 -19.93
C TRP A 161 -23.84 -11.04 -20.35
N LEU A 162 -24.89 -10.91 -19.57
CA LEU A 162 -26.18 -11.53 -19.84
C LEU A 162 -27.00 -10.66 -20.81
N THR A 163 -27.50 -11.27 -21.87
CA THR A 163 -28.39 -10.62 -22.82
C THR A 163 -29.62 -11.50 -23.07
N GLY A 164 -30.59 -10.98 -23.85
CA GLY A 164 -31.79 -11.72 -24.16
C GLY A 164 -31.54 -12.98 -24.98
N LYS A 165 -32.48 -13.93 -24.89
CA LYS A 165 -32.47 -15.17 -25.64
C LYS A 165 -33.83 -15.37 -26.28
N ASN A 166 -33.87 -15.67 -27.58
CA ASN A 166 -35.11 -15.85 -28.34
C ASN A 166 -36.08 -14.65 -28.25
N GLY A 167 -35.51 -13.43 -28.26
CA GLY A 167 -36.32 -12.21 -28.20
C GLY A 167 -36.83 -11.84 -26.83
N LEU A 168 -36.43 -12.54 -25.78
CA LEU A 168 -36.88 -12.34 -24.42
C LEU A 168 -35.70 -12.19 -23.45
N TYR A 169 -35.92 -11.40 -22.43
CA TYR A 169 -35.03 -11.34 -21.25
C TYR A 169 -35.91 -11.58 -20.02
N PRO A 170 -36.09 -12.83 -19.62
CA PRO A 170 -36.88 -13.11 -18.45
C PRO A 170 -36.28 -12.50 -17.20
N ASN A 171 -37.14 -12.07 -16.28
CA ASN A 171 -36.64 -11.58 -14.97
C ASN A 171 -35.81 -12.67 -14.32
N LEU A 172 -34.61 -12.29 -13.89
CA LEU A 172 -33.75 -13.23 -13.18
C LEU A 172 -33.74 -12.95 -11.69
N SER A 173 -33.54 -14.00 -10.92
CA SER A 173 -33.28 -13.95 -9.49
C SER A 173 -32.27 -15.04 -9.17
N LYS A 174 -31.10 -14.66 -8.68
CA LYS A 174 -30.02 -15.60 -8.37
C LYS A 174 -29.46 -15.27 -7.01
N SER A 175 -29.28 -16.26 -6.19
CA SER A 175 -28.75 -16.08 -4.84
C SER A 175 -27.55 -16.99 -4.59
N TYR A 176 -26.68 -16.55 -3.69
CA TYR A 176 -25.55 -17.33 -3.21
C TYR A 176 -25.46 -17.17 -1.70
N ALA A 177 -25.45 -18.30 -0.99
CA ALA A 177 -25.21 -18.33 0.46
C ALA A 177 -23.73 -18.63 0.70
N ASN A 178 -23.06 -17.76 1.44
CA ASN A 178 -21.63 -17.92 1.71
C ASN A 178 -21.40 -19.02 2.75
N ASN A 179 -20.98 -20.19 2.27
CA ASN A 179 -20.61 -21.34 3.09
C ASN A 179 -19.09 -21.57 3.15
N LYS A 180 -18.29 -20.57 2.79
CA LYS A 180 -16.83 -20.68 2.69
C LYS A 180 -16.10 -20.47 4.01
N GLU A 181 -16.78 -20.08 5.07
CA GLU A 181 -16.16 -19.73 6.37
C GLU A 181 -15.18 -18.54 6.29
N LYS A 182 -15.17 -17.81 5.18
CA LYS A 182 -14.35 -16.64 4.91
C LYS A 182 -15.21 -15.56 4.27
N GLU A 183 -14.75 -14.31 4.34
CA GLU A 183 -15.37 -13.26 3.53
C GLU A 183 -15.24 -13.58 2.04
N VAL A 184 -16.28 -13.38 1.29
CA VAL A 184 -16.29 -13.58 -0.16
C VAL A 184 -16.44 -12.23 -0.84
N LEU A 185 -15.49 -11.91 -1.71
CA LEU A 185 -15.55 -10.73 -2.56
C LEU A 185 -16.36 -11.06 -3.80
N VAL A 186 -17.48 -10.34 -3.98
CA VAL A 186 -18.37 -10.48 -5.12
C VAL A 186 -18.32 -9.19 -5.94
N LEU A 187 -18.12 -9.34 -7.26
CA LEU A 187 -18.09 -8.22 -8.20
C LEU A 187 -19.16 -8.41 -9.25
N TRP A 188 -19.77 -7.32 -9.67
CA TRP A 188 -20.73 -7.28 -10.77
C TRP A 188 -20.65 -5.96 -11.49
N GLY A 189 -21.42 -5.82 -12.55
CA GLY A 189 -21.51 -4.57 -13.28
C GLY A 189 -22.94 -4.26 -13.70
N VAL A 190 -23.14 -3.03 -14.11
CA VAL A 190 -24.37 -2.55 -14.74
C VAL A 190 -24.01 -1.88 -16.05
N HIS A 191 -24.60 -2.36 -17.13
CA HIS A 191 -24.35 -1.83 -18.46
C HIS A 191 -25.23 -0.61 -18.74
N HIS A 192 -24.64 0.45 -19.26
CA HIS A 192 -25.29 1.67 -19.67
C HIS A 192 -25.12 1.85 -21.19
N PRO A 193 -26.10 1.43 -21.99
CA PRO A 193 -26.00 1.55 -23.44
C PRO A 193 -26.02 3.00 -23.92
N PRO A 194 -25.49 3.30 -25.13
CA PRO A 194 -25.47 4.66 -25.64
C PRO A 194 -26.82 5.14 -26.17
N ASN A 195 -27.73 4.25 -26.52
CA ASN A 195 -29.04 4.60 -27.09
C ASN A 195 -30.10 3.56 -26.76
N ILE A 196 -31.36 3.95 -26.97
CA ILE A 196 -32.54 3.10 -26.70
C ILE A 196 -32.54 1.86 -27.62
N GLY A 197 -32.06 1.98 -28.85
CA GLY A 197 -32.00 0.85 -29.78
C GLY A 197 -31.15 -0.29 -29.25
N ASP A 198 -29.96 0.02 -28.73
CA ASP A 198 -29.10 -0.97 -28.12
C ASP A 198 -29.70 -1.55 -26.82
N GLN A 199 -30.36 -0.72 -26.04
CA GLN A 199 -31.05 -1.18 -24.84
C GLN A 199 -32.11 -2.24 -25.18
N LYS A 200 -32.95 -1.96 -26.16
CA LYS A 200 -34.00 -2.89 -26.61
C LYS A 200 -33.44 -4.13 -27.29
N ALA A 201 -32.40 -3.96 -28.10
CA ALA A 201 -31.79 -5.07 -28.81
C ALA A 201 -31.15 -6.09 -27.85
N LEU A 202 -30.53 -5.61 -26.78
CA LEU A 202 -29.84 -6.48 -25.82
C LEU A 202 -30.77 -7.04 -24.75
N TYR A 203 -31.69 -6.23 -24.22
CA TYR A 203 -32.44 -6.58 -23.01
C TYR A 203 -33.96 -6.59 -23.20
N HIS A 204 -34.47 -6.21 -24.34
CA HIS A 204 -35.89 -6.25 -24.70
C HIS A 204 -36.78 -5.44 -23.75
N THR A 205 -36.27 -4.44 -23.09
CA THR A 205 -37.00 -3.55 -22.21
C THR A 205 -36.32 -2.16 -22.15
N GLU A 206 -37.15 -1.12 -22.02
CA GLU A 206 -36.66 0.23 -21.78
C GLU A 206 -36.53 0.53 -20.26
N ASN A 207 -37.30 -0.16 -19.43
CA ASN A 207 -37.41 0.06 -17.99
C ASN A 207 -36.67 -1.02 -17.21
N ALA A 208 -35.37 -1.08 -17.41
CA ALA A 208 -34.54 -2.09 -16.76
C ALA A 208 -34.09 -1.64 -15.36
N TYR A 209 -33.81 -2.61 -14.54
CA TYR A 209 -33.20 -2.41 -13.22
C TYR A 209 -32.31 -3.59 -12.88
N VAL A 210 -31.40 -3.35 -11.95
CA VAL A 210 -30.59 -4.38 -11.29
C VAL A 210 -30.70 -4.13 -9.78
N SER A 211 -31.02 -5.16 -9.02
CA SER A 211 -31.11 -5.07 -7.55
C SER A 211 -30.14 -6.08 -6.94
N VAL A 212 -29.34 -5.63 -6.02
CA VAL A 212 -28.37 -6.47 -5.29
C VAL A 212 -28.58 -6.24 -3.80
N VAL A 213 -28.86 -7.31 -3.08
CA VAL A 213 -29.19 -7.26 -1.66
C VAL A 213 -28.47 -8.35 -0.89
N SER A 214 -27.87 -7.96 0.22
CA SER A 214 -27.38 -8.85 1.28
C SER A 214 -27.77 -8.25 2.63
N SER A 215 -27.33 -8.84 3.75
CA SER A 215 -27.66 -8.30 5.07
C SER A 215 -27.14 -6.89 5.32
N HIS A 216 -25.99 -6.55 4.71
CA HIS A 216 -25.32 -5.25 4.91
C HIS A 216 -25.23 -4.42 3.64
N TYR A 217 -25.78 -4.88 2.53
CA TYR A 217 -25.75 -4.19 1.26
C TYR A 217 -27.13 -4.26 0.61
N SER A 218 -27.62 -3.11 0.18
CA SER A 218 -28.88 -3.05 -0.58
C SER A 218 -28.79 -1.88 -1.54
N ARG A 219 -28.87 -2.17 -2.84
CA ARG A 219 -28.85 -1.13 -3.85
C ARG A 219 -29.63 -1.55 -5.10
N ARG A 220 -30.36 -0.61 -5.65
CA ARG A 220 -31.05 -0.74 -6.92
C ARG A 220 -30.38 0.16 -7.95
N PHE A 221 -30.06 -0.39 -9.09
CA PHE A 221 -29.40 0.29 -10.20
C PHE A 221 -30.37 0.41 -11.36
N THR A 222 -30.37 1.58 -12.01
CA THR A 222 -31.11 1.78 -13.25
C THR A 222 -30.14 2.27 -14.32
N PRO A 223 -30.21 1.77 -15.55
CA PRO A 223 -29.32 2.21 -16.61
C PRO A 223 -29.60 3.67 -17.00
N GLU A 224 -28.52 4.40 -17.23
CA GLU A 224 -28.56 5.73 -17.80
C GLU A 224 -28.21 5.64 -19.29
N ILE A 225 -29.19 5.83 -20.15
CA ILE A 225 -29.01 5.73 -21.60
C ILE A 225 -28.64 7.09 -22.13
N ALA A 226 -27.40 7.26 -22.56
CA ALA A 226 -26.90 8.50 -23.08
C ALA A 226 -25.70 8.24 -24.00
N LYS A 227 -25.59 9.03 -25.07
CA LYS A 227 -24.42 8.99 -25.93
C LYS A 227 -23.25 9.67 -25.21
N ARG A 228 -22.14 8.95 -25.05
CA ARG A 228 -20.94 9.40 -24.38
C ARG A 228 -19.78 9.51 -25.36
N PRO A 229 -18.74 10.27 -25.03
CA PRO A 229 -17.52 10.26 -25.84
C PRO A 229 -16.96 8.83 -25.95
N LYS A 230 -16.46 8.48 -27.14
CA LYS A 230 -15.87 7.15 -27.36
C LYS A 230 -14.62 6.98 -26.51
N VAL A 231 -14.59 5.91 -25.75
CA VAL A 231 -13.41 5.42 -25.05
C VAL A 231 -13.23 3.97 -25.49
N ARG A 232 -12.07 3.64 -26.03
CA ARG A 232 -11.79 2.32 -26.61
C ARG A 232 -12.87 1.88 -27.60
N ASP A 233 -13.32 2.81 -28.45
CA ASP A 233 -14.38 2.65 -29.45
C ASP A 233 -15.78 2.35 -28.88
N GLN A 234 -15.98 2.55 -27.58
CA GLN A 234 -17.27 2.34 -26.92
C GLN A 234 -17.90 3.65 -26.49
N GLU A 235 -19.15 3.87 -26.88
CA GLU A 235 -19.98 4.98 -26.41
C GLU A 235 -20.80 4.60 -25.18
N GLY A 236 -21.03 3.30 -24.95
CA GLY A 236 -21.63 2.78 -23.72
C GLY A 236 -20.62 2.69 -22.58
N ARG A 237 -21.14 2.39 -21.40
CA ARG A 237 -20.30 2.19 -20.21
C ARG A 237 -20.79 0.98 -19.43
N ILE A 238 -19.88 0.35 -18.70
CA ILE A 238 -20.18 -0.60 -17.64
C ILE A 238 -19.64 -0.01 -16.35
N ASN A 239 -20.50 0.21 -15.36
CA ASN A 239 -20.06 0.57 -14.03
C ASN A 239 -19.87 -0.69 -13.21
N TYR A 240 -18.79 -0.77 -12.47
CA TYR A 240 -18.38 -1.94 -11.71
C TYR A 240 -18.62 -1.71 -10.24
N TYR A 241 -19.13 -2.73 -9.56
CA TYR A 241 -19.48 -2.68 -8.16
C TYR A 241 -18.97 -3.93 -7.46
N TRP A 242 -18.79 -3.83 -6.17
CA TRP A 242 -18.33 -4.95 -5.36
C TRP A 242 -18.89 -4.85 -3.94
N THR A 243 -18.90 -5.99 -3.27
CA THR A 243 -19.19 -6.07 -1.84
C THR A 243 -18.45 -7.24 -1.23
N LEU A 244 -18.27 -7.20 0.08
CA LEU A 244 -17.76 -8.33 0.86
C LEU A 244 -18.95 -9.02 1.52
N LEU A 245 -19.08 -10.31 1.26
CA LEU A 245 -20.13 -11.15 1.81
C LEU A 245 -19.58 -11.94 2.99
N GLU A 246 -20.13 -11.69 4.18
CA GLU A 246 -19.69 -12.35 5.40
C GLU A 246 -20.09 -13.83 5.41
N PRO A 247 -19.36 -14.70 6.16
CA PRO A 247 -19.75 -16.08 6.30
C PRO A 247 -21.18 -16.22 6.82
N GLY A 248 -21.96 -17.09 6.20
CA GLY A 248 -23.36 -17.33 6.56
C GLY A 248 -24.35 -16.35 5.96
N ASP A 249 -23.90 -15.28 5.32
CA ASP A 249 -24.77 -14.31 4.65
C ASP A 249 -25.12 -14.76 3.23
N THR A 250 -26.21 -14.24 2.71
CA THR A 250 -26.70 -14.52 1.36
C THR A 250 -26.79 -13.25 0.56
N ILE A 251 -26.30 -13.27 -0.69
CA ILE A 251 -26.46 -12.18 -1.64
C ILE A 251 -27.47 -12.58 -2.71
N ILE A 252 -28.37 -11.67 -3.04
CA ILE A 252 -29.44 -11.90 -4.02
C ILE A 252 -29.31 -10.88 -5.14
N PHE A 253 -29.23 -11.39 -6.38
CA PHE A 253 -29.23 -10.60 -7.60
C PHE A 253 -30.58 -10.74 -8.28
N GLU A 254 -31.25 -9.62 -8.52
CA GLU A 254 -32.48 -9.56 -9.29
C GLU A 254 -32.31 -8.55 -10.42
N ALA A 255 -32.76 -8.88 -11.61
CA ALA A 255 -32.63 -7.97 -12.75
C ALA A 255 -33.61 -8.36 -13.85
N ASN A 256 -33.99 -7.36 -14.65
CA ASN A 256 -34.74 -7.58 -15.91
C ASN A 256 -33.97 -7.04 -17.11
N GLY A 257 -32.70 -6.70 -16.94
CA GLY A 257 -31.80 -6.24 -17.98
C GLY A 257 -30.54 -5.63 -17.40
N ASN A 258 -29.56 -5.39 -18.23
CA ASN A 258 -28.35 -4.59 -17.95
C ASN A 258 -27.40 -5.17 -16.88
N LEU A 259 -27.65 -6.37 -16.38
CA LEU A 259 -26.76 -6.99 -15.40
C LEU A 259 -25.54 -7.60 -16.08
N ILE A 260 -24.38 -7.21 -15.60
CA ILE A 260 -23.12 -7.93 -15.83
C ILE A 260 -22.94 -8.82 -14.61
N ALA A 261 -23.26 -10.09 -14.75
CA ALA A 261 -23.34 -11.01 -13.63
C ALA A 261 -21.98 -11.48 -13.13
N PRO A 262 -21.86 -11.79 -11.83
CA PRO A 262 -20.65 -12.47 -11.36
C PRO A 262 -20.61 -13.89 -11.93
N ARG A 263 -19.43 -14.32 -12.38
CA ARG A 263 -19.13 -15.71 -12.71
C ARG A 263 -18.25 -16.35 -11.67
N PHE A 264 -17.14 -15.68 -11.34
CA PHE A 264 -16.22 -16.09 -10.28
C PHE A 264 -16.22 -15.07 -9.16
N ALA A 265 -16.04 -15.57 -7.96
CA ALA A 265 -15.88 -14.76 -6.75
C ALA A 265 -14.63 -15.25 -6.00
N PHE A 266 -14.27 -14.56 -4.93
CA PHE A 266 -13.01 -14.78 -4.22
C PHE A 266 -13.26 -14.94 -2.73
N ALA A 267 -12.93 -16.10 -2.17
CA ALA A 267 -12.91 -16.30 -0.73
C ALA A 267 -11.56 -15.82 -0.19
N LEU A 268 -11.58 -14.80 0.65
CA LEU A 268 -10.39 -14.05 1.05
C LEU A 268 -9.78 -14.61 2.33
N SER A 269 -8.44 -14.70 2.35
CA SER A 269 -7.66 -14.97 3.56
C SER A 269 -6.81 -13.75 3.87
N ARG A 270 -7.02 -13.16 5.04
CA ARG A 270 -6.27 -12.00 5.51
C ARG A 270 -4.90 -12.40 6.02
N GLY A 271 -3.90 -11.54 5.81
CA GLY A 271 -2.53 -11.77 6.27
C GLY A 271 -1.91 -10.50 6.81
N PHE A 272 -1.07 -10.63 7.84
CA PHE A 272 -0.33 -9.50 8.41
C PHE A 272 0.86 -9.16 7.53
N GLY A 273 1.16 -7.86 7.42
CA GLY A 273 2.32 -7.35 6.70
C GLY A 273 2.19 -7.39 5.19
N SER A 274 1.03 -7.76 4.65
CA SER A 274 0.75 -7.66 3.22
C SER A 274 0.41 -6.23 2.82
N GLY A 275 0.40 -5.94 1.53
CA GLY A 275 0.05 -4.62 1.01
C GLY A 275 0.17 -4.56 -0.50
N ILE A 276 -0.19 -3.41 -1.06
CA ILE A 276 -0.04 -3.13 -2.49
C ILE A 276 0.98 -2.00 -2.63
N ILE A 277 2.03 -2.24 -3.41
CA ILE A 277 3.03 -1.22 -3.71
C ILE A 277 3.07 -0.96 -5.21
N THR A 278 3.41 0.28 -5.56
CA THR A 278 3.63 0.72 -6.93
C THR A 278 5.12 0.80 -7.18
N SER A 279 5.67 -0.04 -8.05
CA SER A 279 7.12 -0.14 -8.24
C SER A 279 7.48 -0.65 -9.63
N ASN A 280 8.60 -0.15 -10.14
CA ASN A 280 9.28 -0.65 -11.34
C ASN A 280 10.58 -1.42 -11.02
N ALA A 281 10.87 -1.66 -9.74
CA ALA A 281 12.07 -2.36 -9.35
C ALA A 281 12.05 -3.80 -9.88
N PRO A 282 13.22 -4.35 -10.28
CA PRO A 282 13.28 -5.73 -10.75
C PRO A 282 13.11 -6.72 -9.62
N MET A 283 12.47 -7.84 -9.93
CA MET A 283 12.34 -8.97 -9.01
C MET A 283 13.66 -9.74 -8.92
N ASP A 284 14.04 -10.13 -7.71
CA ASP A 284 15.17 -11.03 -7.45
C ASP A 284 14.75 -12.03 -6.39
N GLU A 285 15.46 -13.17 -6.29
CA GLU A 285 15.17 -14.21 -5.31
C GLU A 285 15.77 -13.94 -3.92
N CYS A 286 16.05 -12.67 -3.61
CA CYS A 286 16.45 -12.27 -2.28
C CYS A 286 15.29 -12.46 -1.28
N ASP A 287 15.60 -12.68 -0.03
CA ASP A 287 14.62 -12.72 1.05
C ASP A 287 14.82 -11.48 1.94
N ALA A 288 13.74 -10.81 2.27
CA ALA A 288 13.78 -9.58 3.05
C ALA A 288 12.71 -9.58 4.13
N LYS A 289 12.99 -8.87 5.23
CA LYS A 289 12.00 -8.61 6.27
C LYS A 289 11.22 -7.32 5.99
N CYS A 290 11.81 -6.42 5.24
CA CYS A 290 11.24 -5.13 4.91
C CYS A 290 11.39 -4.84 3.42
N GLN A 291 10.28 -4.48 2.78
CA GLN A 291 10.23 -4.13 1.37
C GLN A 291 9.65 -2.74 1.20
N THR A 292 10.29 -1.91 0.38
CA THR A 292 9.77 -0.63 -0.08
C THR A 292 9.61 -0.65 -1.61
N PRO A 293 8.84 0.28 -2.19
CA PRO A 293 8.73 0.40 -3.64
C PRO A 293 10.07 0.62 -4.35
N GLN A 294 11.04 1.20 -3.67
CA GLN A 294 12.37 1.44 -4.24
C GLN A 294 13.31 0.25 -4.11
N GLY A 295 13.14 -0.56 -3.08
CA GLY A 295 13.98 -1.72 -2.81
C GLY A 295 13.77 -2.26 -1.41
N ALA A 296 14.43 -3.39 -1.12
CA ALA A 296 14.38 -4.00 0.20
C ALA A 296 15.37 -3.31 1.15
N ILE A 297 14.98 -3.21 2.40
CA ILE A 297 15.81 -2.70 3.49
C ILE A 297 16.21 -3.88 4.38
N ASN A 298 17.51 -4.05 4.56
CA ASN A 298 18.06 -5.05 5.47
C ASN A 298 18.81 -4.32 6.59
N SER A 299 18.07 -3.90 7.61
CA SER A 299 18.63 -3.10 8.69
C SER A 299 17.90 -3.35 10.00
N SER A 300 18.64 -3.31 11.10
CA SER A 300 18.12 -3.34 12.46
C SER A 300 17.92 -1.94 13.05
N LEU A 301 18.19 -0.89 12.28
CA LEU A 301 18.02 0.50 12.72
C LEU A 301 16.54 0.82 12.89
N PRO A 302 16.18 1.70 13.85
CA PRO A 302 14.77 1.97 14.13
C PRO A 302 14.06 2.88 13.12
N PHE A 303 14.80 3.61 12.30
CA PHE A 303 14.25 4.59 11.36
C PHE A 303 14.81 4.40 9.95
N GLN A 304 14.04 4.80 8.95
CA GLN A 304 14.47 4.83 7.56
C GLN A 304 13.92 6.09 6.87
N ASN A 305 14.60 6.55 5.85
CA ASN A 305 14.15 7.66 5.01
C ASN A 305 13.98 7.25 3.54
N VAL A 306 13.90 5.95 3.25
CA VAL A 306 13.82 5.44 1.88
C VAL A 306 12.43 5.69 1.29
N HIS A 307 11.38 5.24 1.96
CA HIS A 307 10.02 5.39 1.45
C HIS A 307 8.99 5.24 2.57
N PRO A 308 7.90 6.06 2.55
CA PRO A 308 6.86 5.95 3.58
C PRO A 308 6.01 4.69 3.46
N VAL A 309 5.87 4.12 2.25
CA VAL A 309 5.12 2.87 2.06
C VAL A 309 6.06 1.69 2.25
N THR A 310 5.70 0.78 3.14
CA THR A 310 6.52 -0.38 3.48
C THR A 310 5.68 -1.63 3.63
N ILE A 311 6.29 -2.79 3.34
CA ILE A 311 5.71 -4.11 3.52
C ILE A 311 6.60 -4.89 4.50
N GLY A 312 5.98 -5.56 5.46
CA GLY A 312 6.71 -6.38 6.44
C GLY A 312 7.14 -5.61 7.68
N GLU A 313 8.17 -6.11 8.34
CA GLU A 313 8.72 -5.50 9.54
C GLU A 313 9.76 -4.47 9.16
N CYS A 314 9.39 -3.21 9.20
CA CYS A 314 10.19 -2.11 8.68
C CYS A 314 10.55 -1.08 9.75
N PRO A 315 11.71 -0.44 9.61
CA PRO A 315 11.99 0.77 10.36
C PRO A 315 10.94 1.85 10.08
N LYS A 316 10.68 2.67 11.07
CA LYS A 316 9.72 3.77 10.95
C LYS A 316 10.24 4.83 9.98
N TYR A 317 9.38 5.31 9.07
CA TYR A 317 9.74 6.35 8.13
C TYR A 317 9.87 7.70 8.80
N VAL A 318 10.95 8.40 8.49
CA VAL A 318 11.20 9.79 8.87
C VAL A 318 11.74 10.55 7.65
N ARG A 319 11.45 11.85 7.56
CA ARG A 319 11.92 12.69 6.45
C ARG A 319 13.31 13.25 6.64
N SER A 320 13.96 12.94 7.73
CA SER A 320 15.27 13.47 8.05
C SER A 320 16.34 12.89 7.13
N ALA A 321 17.32 13.69 6.75
CA ALA A 321 18.52 13.22 6.03
C ALA A 321 19.50 12.53 6.94
N LYS A 322 19.51 12.87 8.23
CA LYS A 322 20.34 12.27 9.27
C LYS A 322 19.56 12.22 10.56
N LEU A 323 19.61 11.08 11.23
CA LEU A 323 19.02 10.91 12.54
C LEU A 323 19.97 10.06 13.37
N ARG A 324 20.46 10.63 14.45
CA ARG A 324 21.46 10.00 15.31
C ARG A 324 21.05 10.13 16.77
N MET A 325 21.44 9.15 17.55
CA MET A 325 21.27 9.21 19.02
C MET A 325 22.57 9.74 19.61
N ALA A 326 22.50 10.81 20.37
CA ALA A 326 23.64 11.33 21.10
C ALA A 326 24.00 10.36 22.23
N THR A 327 25.22 9.85 22.21
CA THR A 327 25.75 8.98 23.26
C THR A 327 26.79 9.68 24.11
N GLY A 328 27.21 10.88 23.68
CA GLY A 328 28.12 11.74 24.39
C GLY A 328 27.48 13.06 24.77
N LEU A 329 28.29 14.01 25.08
CA LEU A 329 27.87 15.36 25.46
C LEU A 329 27.73 16.24 24.21
N ARG A 330 26.87 17.27 24.32
CA ARG A 330 26.83 18.33 23.33
C ARG A 330 28.22 18.95 23.20
N ASN A 331 28.75 19.00 21.96
CA ASN A 331 30.06 19.56 21.71
C ASN A 331 29.97 21.09 21.65
N ILE A 332 30.38 21.73 22.71
CA ILE A 332 30.47 23.17 22.81
C ILE A 332 31.89 23.54 22.47
N PRO A 333 32.13 24.44 21.47
CA PRO A 333 33.47 24.83 21.09
C PRO A 333 34.28 25.30 22.31
N SER A 334 35.54 24.90 22.39
CA SER A 334 36.41 25.34 23.45
C SER A 334 36.83 26.78 23.22
N ILE A 335 36.99 27.51 24.28
CA ILE A 335 37.49 28.88 24.24
C ILE A 335 39.00 28.86 24.10
N GLN A 336 39.51 29.54 23.06
CA GLN A 336 40.95 29.52 22.72
C GLN A 336 41.85 30.18 23.73
N SER A 337 41.39 31.15 24.46
CA SER A 337 42.19 31.80 25.50
C SER A 337 41.56 31.59 26.84
N ARG A 338 41.90 30.45 27.42
CA ARG A 338 41.49 30.17 28.81
C ARG A 338 42.57 30.75 29.73
N GLY A 339 42.37 31.99 30.11
CA GLY A 339 43.07 32.51 31.28
C GLY A 339 42.64 31.85 32.55
N LEU A 340 43.10 32.29 33.67
CA LEU A 340 42.79 31.71 35.00
C LEU A 340 41.28 31.49 35.20
N PHE A 341 40.46 32.44 34.78
CA PHE A 341 38.99 32.34 34.92
C PHE A 341 38.34 31.44 33.83
N GLY A 342 38.94 31.30 32.64
CA GLY A 342 38.44 30.43 31.61
C GLY A 342 38.66 28.96 31.91
N ALA A 343 39.73 28.61 32.59
CA ALA A 343 39.99 27.24 33.02
C ALA A 343 39.00 26.78 34.12
N ILE A 344 38.52 27.72 34.92
CA ILE A 344 37.62 27.47 36.04
C ILE A 344 36.21 27.13 35.57
N ALA A 345 35.79 27.65 34.43
CA ALA A 345 34.43 27.53 33.92
C ALA A 345 34.34 26.65 32.68
N GLY A 346 35.16 25.61 32.58
CA GLY A 346 35.29 24.76 31.40
C GLY A 346 33.99 24.07 30.96
N PHE A 347 33.03 23.89 31.83
CA PHE A 347 31.73 23.29 31.46
C PHE A 347 30.66 24.34 31.09
N ILE A 348 30.88 25.63 31.43
CA ILE A 348 29.94 26.72 31.12
C ILE A 348 30.20 27.28 29.73
N GLU A 349 31.46 27.49 29.41
CA GLU A 349 31.91 28.19 28.21
C GLU A 349 32.33 27.26 27.08
N GLY A 350 32.46 25.98 27.34
CA GLY A 350 32.86 24.97 26.37
C GLY A 350 33.55 23.79 27.03
N GLY A 351 33.81 22.75 26.26
CA GLY A 351 34.53 21.58 26.76
C GLY A 351 36.06 21.78 26.73
N TRP A 352 36.74 20.85 27.32
CA TRP A 352 38.24 20.82 27.32
C TRP A 352 38.75 19.91 26.20
N THR A 353 39.37 20.49 25.19
CA THR A 353 39.90 19.77 24.03
C THR A 353 41.19 19.00 24.35
N GLY A 354 41.93 19.42 25.39
CA GLY A 354 43.14 18.74 25.80
C GLY A 354 42.93 17.46 26.61
N MET A 355 41.71 17.17 26.97
CA MET A 355 41.36 15.95 27.73
C MET A 355 41.07 14.80 26.76
N VAL A 356 41.92 13.77 26.76
CA VAL A 356 41.84 12.67 25.79
C VAL A 356 41.67 11.30 26.42
N ASP A 357 41.77 11.22 27.75
CA ASP A 357 41.73 9.98 28.53
C ASP A 357 40.39 9.65 29.18
N GLY A 358 39.34 10.44 28.89
CA GLY A 358 37.99 10.23 29.41
C GLY A 358 37.02 11.27 28.89
N TRP A 359 35.75 11.10 29.30
CA TRP A 359 34.67 12.02 28.90
C TRP A 359 34.51 13.19 29.86
N TYR A 360 34.90 12.99 31.10
CA TYR A 360 34.83 13.98 32.20
C TYR A 360 36.16 14.05 32.88
N GLY A 361 36.49 15.21 33.40
CA GLY A 361 37.69 15.40 34.18
C GLY A 361 37.58 16.56 35.14
N TYR A 362 38.62 16.73 35.92
CA TYR A 362 38.69 17.84 36.84
C TYR A 362 40.06 18.52 36.71
N HIS A 363 40.08 19.78 37.02
CA HIS A 363 41.31 20.56 37.09
C HIS A 363 41.46 21.12 38.50
N HIS A 364 42.62 20.87 39.07
CA HIS A 364 42.97 21.38 40.37
C HIS A 364 44.12 22.37 40.24
N GLN A 365 43.91 23.56 40.67
CA GLN A 365 44.90 24.60 40.67
C GLN A 365 45.15 25.05 42.10
N ASN A 366 46.41 25.00 42.51
CA ASN A 366 46.86 25.44 43.82
C ASN A 366 47.61 26.76 43.63
N GLU A 367 47.04 27.83 44.15
CA GLU A 367 47.72 29.14 44.21
C GLU A 367 48.35 29.32 45.58
N GLN A 368 49.67 29.23 45.61
CA GLN A 368 50.45 29.61 46.80
C GLN A 368 50.99 31.03 46.65
#